data_3abb6ebc576f8a3d2f567e0e53f16f15
#
_entry.id   3abb6ebc576f8a3d2f567e0e53f16f15
#
_cell.length_a   1.000
_cell.length_b   1.000
_cell.length_c   1.000
_cell.angle_alpha   90.00
_cell.angle_beta   90.00
_cell.angle_gamma   90.00
#
_symmetry.space_group_name_H-M   'P 1'
#
loop_
_entity.id
_entity.type
_entity.pdbx_description
1 polymer ?
#
loop_
_entity_poly.entity_id
_entity_poly.type
_entity_poly.pdbx_seq_one_letter_code
_entity_poly.pdbx_strand_id
1 'polypeptide(L)'
;MSKWFCLKKKSKKRAKAKNTDTITTTSITPSCSNDTEKLNLTEERPKICADEINTFSFEEKPINIKVKDSNTISTSIPSSFASDLEKLNLTEERLKRYADEADTLYSDTTITSNTENELKTKVTFLREKAISKTLNNIKLSMKVDLCFVLDCTGSMGPFIAAARDCILQVTNFIKHTNPSIELRVGFCGYRDHTDGEGRLLTLDFTDQYGQFTTYLQSVPASGGGDAPEDVLGGLNAAITKMDWKNVTRVLLHIGDYPPHGKNFTDLADSYPKGDPHGLTAENVLEKLQSKNILYFFGKITDATEKMLQIFRGIIGEFPVFDLIGGDPIKLIEKFIKATSTSITYAVSMTSTIGSDSKDMYSLQRKKLDMNPNEPDWIILPLQEGIVMWYPILDTLKELKDPNYFNKSNLFSRSFSFKIAPQPFSAGAERYAYFALDMLTKKMVMKEYLHVGQGDLFEKYLEAIEISTIASFLSTEFNLIAKGKNLPKVKFLNVKLLRCGTIDFSTRYYTIEPKLHNMEYKRFNANTGVITELRPILEAFVHFTYEYTKGYLVVCDLQGIELTNEFLLTDPAIHCIDSLRFGRTNFGKEGIDQLFLANHRCNDICKQLKLNHINNGLSEVVV
;
A
#
# COMPACT_ATOMS: atom_id res chain seq x y z
N MET A 1 -17.30 14.37 46.86
CA MET A 1 -18.05 15.62 46.70
C MET A 1 -18.43 15.69 45.23
N SER A 2 -19.58 15.27 44.84
CA SER A 2 -20.85 16.02 44.67
C SER A 2 -20.68 17.10 43.57
N LYS A 3 -21.40 17.14 42.52
CA LYS A 3 -22.77 16.89 42.09
C LYS A 3 -23.03 17.69 40.82
N TRP A 4 -23.85 17.14 39.90
CA TRP A 4 -25.04 17.68 39.25
C TRP A 4 -24.79 18.53 37.97
N PHE A 5 -25.57 18.45 36.86
CA PHE A 5 -27.01 18.26 36.56
C PHE A 5 -27.20 17.84 35.08
N CYS A 6 -28.00 17.06 34.78
CA CYS A 6 -29.19 16.63 34.07
C CYS A 6 -30.19 17.75 33.67
N LEU A 7 -30.71 17.71 32.43
CA LEU A 7 -32.05 18.15 31.97
C LEU A 7 -31.98 18.45 30.44
N LYS A 8 -32.92 18.17 29.54
CA LYS A 8 -34.25 17.53 29.50
C LYS A 8 -34.63 17.37 28.03
N LYS A 9 -35.41 16.33 27.76
CA LYS A 9 -36.16 16.06 26.52
C LYS A 9 -37.19 17.17 26.21
N LYS A 10 -37.45 17.41 24.91
CA LYS A 10 -38.81 17.76 24.45
C LYS A 10 -39.11 17.18 23.08
N SER A 11 -40.15 16.38 23.04
CA SER A 11 -40.87 15.83 21.89
C SER A 11 -41.90 16.83 21.34
N LYS A 12 -42.18 16.78 20.03
CA LYS A 12 -43.50 17.09 19.42
C LYS A 12 -43.51 16.53 17.99
N LYS A 13 -44.31 15.70 17.77
CA LYS A 13 -45.53 15.15 17.15
C LYS A 13 -45.98 15.86 15.86
N ARG A 14 -46.12 15.01 14.81
CA ARG A 14 -47.16 14.80 13.77
C ARG A 14 -47.74 15.97 12.95
N ALA A 15 -47.73 15.74 11.62
CA ALA A 15 -48.98 15.72 10.83
C ALA A 15 -48.77 15.01 9.48
N LYS A 16 -49.74 14.15 9.14
CA LYS A 16 -49.95 13.43 7.87
C LYS A 16 -50.65 14.36 6.88
N ALA A 17 -50.30 14.24 5.58
CA ALA A 17 -51.28 14.44 4.50
C ALA A 17 -50.99 13.48 3.35
N LYS A 18 -51.98 12.71 2.99
CA LYS A 18 -52.13 11.91 1.77
C LYS A 18 -52.48 12.86 0.63
N ASN A 19 -51.99 12.60 -0.60
CA ASN A 19 -52.89 12.52 -1.76
C ASN A 19 -52.21 11.71 -2.89
N THR A 20 -52.98 10.79 -3.37
CA THR A 20 -52.97 10.03 -4.60
C THR A 20 -53.25 10.95 -5.78
N ASP A 21 -52.55 10.75 -6.90
CA ASP A 21 -53.23 10.67 -8.21
C ASP A 21 -52.34 10.03 -9.30
N THR A 22 -53.01 9.21 -10.06
CA THR A 22 -52.64 8.27 -11.11
C THR A 22 -52.63 8.96 -12.49
N ILE A 23 -52.05 8.28 -13.53
CA ILE A 23 -52.29 8.41 -15.00
C ILE A 23 -51.13 9.13 -15.72
N THR A 24 -50.53 8.70 -16.80
CA THR A 24 -50.78 7.74 -17.90
C THR A 24 -49.51 7.57 -18.74
N THR A 25 -49.36 6.40 -19.31
CA THR A 25 -48.41 6.00 -20.36
C THR A 25 -48.63 6.74 -21.66
N THR A 26 -47.54 7.20 -22.30
CA THR A 26 -47.45 7.25 -23.75
C THR A 26 -46.03 6.96 -24.23
N SER A 27 -45.94 5.90 -24.99
CA SER A 27 -44.80 5.46 -25.78
C SER A 27 -44.56 6.36 -26.97
N ILE A 28 -43.35 6.84 -27.17
CA ILE A 28 -42.88 7.31 -28.48
C ILE A 28 -41.43 6.86 -28.64
N THR A 29 -41.21 5.95 -29.59
CA THR A 29 -39.90 5.64 -30.16
C THR A 29 -39.53 6.72 -31.19
N PRO A 30 -38.26 7.06 -31.30
CA PRO A 30 -37.71 7.33 -32.62
C PRO A 30 -36.40 6.55 -32.91
N SER A 31 -36.37 6.19 -34.16
CA SER A 31 -35.42 5.49 -34.97
C SER A 31 -33.97 5.92 -34.88
N CYS A 32 -33.09 4.91 -35.03
CA CYS A 32 -31.68 5.01 -35.36
C CYS A 32 -31.36 5.93 -36.53
N SER A 33 -30.33 6.76 -36.37
CA SER A 33 -29.44 7.12 -37.45
C SER A 33 -28.00 7.03 -36.92
N ASN A 34 -27.20 6.19 -37.59
CA ASN A 34 -25.77 6.04 -37.43
C ASN A 34 -25.06 7.29 -37.92
N ASP A 35 -24.33 7.94 -37.03
CA ASP A 35 -23.23 8.81 -37.43
C ASP A 35 -22.01 8.52 -36.56
N THR A 36 -21.06 7.82 -37.19
CA THR A 36 -19.71 7.61 -36.69
C THR A 36 -18.90 8.88 -36.92
N GLU A 37 -18.88 9.78 -35.97
CA GLU A 37 -17.88 10.84 -35.93
C GLU A 37 -16.58 10.35 -35.27
N LYS A 38 -15.58 10.14 -36.12
CA LYS A 38 -14.17 10.03 -35.70
C LYS A 38 -13.73 11.38 -35.12
N LEU A 39 -13.52 11.43 -33.80
CA LEU A 39 -12.85 12.54 -33.15
C LEU A 39 -11.39 12.58 -33.59
N ASN A 40 -11.10 13.39 -34.60
CA ASN A 40 -9.73 13.88 -34.85
C ASN A 40 -9.39 14.90 -33.76
N LEU A 41 -8.52 14.51 -32.84
CA LEU A 41 -7.87 15.42 -31.90
C LEU A 41 -6.82 16.24 -32.68
N THR A 42 -7.25 17.35 -33.26
CA THR A 42 -6.32 18.37 -33.79
C THR A 42 -5.79 19.27 -32.67
N GLU A 43 -4.53 19.54 -32.75
CA GLU A 43 -3.67 20.33 -31.91
C GLU A 43 -4.12 21.80 -31.85
N GLU A 44 -4.95 22.18 -30.88
CA GLU A 44 -4.94 23.56 -30.35
C GLU A 44 -5.63 23.58 -29.00
N ARG A 45 -4.81 23.70 -27.93
CA ARG A 45 -5.30 23.94 -26.58
C ARG A 45 -5.61 25.41 -26.35
N PRO A 46 -6.75 25.76 -25.75
CA PRO A 46 -6.87 27.08 -25.12
C PRO A 46 -5.92 27.13 -23.92
N LYS A 47 -5.10 28.17 -23.86
CA LYS A 47 -4.28 28.52 -22.68
C LYS A 47 -5.20 28.76 -21.50
N ILE A 48 -5.31 27.77 -20.62
CA ILE A 48 -6.01 27.93 -19.35
C ILE A 48 -5.01 28.58 -18.38
N CYS A 49 -5.37 29.74 -17.84
CA CYS A 49 -4.62 30.41 -16.80
C CYS A 49 -4.36 29.48 -15.62
N ALA A 50 -3.14 29.56 -15.11
CA ALA A 50 -2.59 28.72 -14.03
C ALA A 50 -3.27 28.92 -12.65
N ASP A 51 -4.32 29.68 -12.55
CA ASP A 51 -4.83 30.18 -11.26
C ASP A 51 -5.82 29.27 -10.55
N GLU A 52 -6.36 28.22 -11.20
CA GLU A 52 -7.30 27.29 -10.55
C GLU A 52 -6.68 25.99 -10.00
N ILE A 53 -5.36 25.78 -10.14
CA ILE A 53 -4.69 24.54 -9.70
C ILE A 53 -4.10 24.64 -8.28
N ASN A 54 -4.20 25.79 -7.63
CA ASN A 54 -3.41 26.16 -6.46
C ASN A 54 -4.21 26.39 -5.17
N THR A 55 -4.89 25.38 -4.64
CA THR A 55 -5.27 25.42 -3.21
C THR A 55 -4.19 24.86 -2.27
N PHE A 56 -3.07 24.38 -2.78
CA PHE A 56 -1.84 24.05 -2.05
C PHE A 56 -0.61 24.53 -2.81
N SER A 57 -0.63 25.79 -3.26
CA SER A 57 0.51 26.38 -3.94
C SER A 57 1.50 26.94 -2.93
N PHE A 58 2.75 26.62 -3.10
CA PHE A 58 3.81 27.50 -2.73
C PHE A 58 3.67 28.75 -3.62
N GLU A 59 2.95 29.77 -3.14
CA GLU A 59 2.92 31.07 -3.80
C GLU A 59 4.28 31.73 -3.61
N GLU A 60 5.16 31.48 -4.57
CA GLU A 60 6.23 32.40 -4.93
C GLU A 60 6.62 32.14 -6.38
N LYS A 61 6.63 33.19 -7.19
CA LYS A 61 7.02 33.11 -8.61
C LYS A 61 8.41 32.50 -8.74
N PRO A 62 8.63 31.54 -9.65
CA PRO A 62 9.96 30.98 -9.88
C PRO A 62 10.87 32.09 -10.41
N ILE A 63 11.93 32.41 -9.67
CA ILE A 63 13.06 33.15 -10.24
C ILE A 63 13.79 32.17 -11.14
N ASN A 64 13.70 32.42 -12.43
CA ASN A 64 14.31 31.61 -13.48
C ASN A 64 15.81 31.87 -13.45
N ILE A 65 16.55 31.12 -12.63
CA ILE A 65 18.01 31.13 -12.70
C ILE A 65 18.40 30.00 -13.65
N LYS A 66 18.45 30.29 -14.94
CA LYS A 66 19.28 29.52 -15.85
C LYS A 66 20.71 29.67 -15.32
N VAL A 67 21.33 28.56 -14.97
CA VAL A 67 22.77 28.53 -14.71
C VAL A 67 23.48 28.87 -16.02
N LYS A 68 23.65 30.15 -16.28
CA LYS A 68 24.63 30.69 -17.19
C LYS A 68 25.67 31.41 -16.35
N ASP A 69 26.87 30.87 -16.45
CA ASP A 69 28.17 31.48 -16.14
C ASP A 69 28.38 32.06 -14.73
N SER A 70 29.36 31.42 -14.11
CA SER A 70 30.18 31.89 -13.01
C SER A 70 30.40 33.42 -13.01
N ASN A 71 29.94 34.09 -11.96
CA ASN A 71 30.75 34.96 -11.11
C ASN A 71 29.87 35.75 -10.14
N THR A 72 30.34 35.76 -8.89
CA THR A 72 29.91 36.59 -7.77
C THR A 72 28.65 36.20 -7.01
N ILE A 73 28.81 35.25 -6.08
CA ILE A 73 28.56 35.44 -4.63
C ILE A 73 29.45 34.41 -3.91
N SER A 74 30.46 34.91 -3.21
CA SER A 74 31.43 34.12 -2.46
C SER A 74 30.83 33.55 -1.19
N THR A 75 30.48 32.29 -1.21
CA THR A 75 30.63 31.36 -0.09
C THR A 75 31.26 30.10 -0.67
N SER A 76 32.45 29.80 -0.21
CA SER A 76 33.37 28.82 -0.77
C SER A 76 32.79 27.41 -0.78
N ILE A 77 32.29 26.98 -1.93
CA ILE A 77 32.08 25.57 -2.28
C ILE A 77 33.36 25.12 -2.99
N PRO A 78 34.00 24.00 -2.59
CA PRO A 78 35.18 23.52 -3.30
C PRO A 78 34.87 23.27 -4.78
N SER A 79 35.67 23.86 -5.65
CA SER A 79 35.53 23.84 -7.12
C SER A 79 35.70 22.46 -7.78
N SER A 80 36.02 21.40 -7.04
CA SER A 80 36.09 20.04 -7.54
C SER A 80 34.73 19.37 -7.74
N PHE A 81 33.67 19.85 -7.09
CA PHE A 81 32.34 19.22 -7.15
C PHE A 81 31.49 19.66 -8.36
N ALA A 82 31.78 20.82 -8.94
CA ALA A 82 31.04 21.32 -10.10
C ALA A 82 31.51 20.70 -11.44
N SER A 83 32.78 20.26 -11.52
CA SER A 83 33.35 19.73 -12.76
C SER A 83 32.99 18.27 -13.06
N ASP A 84 32.64 17.50 -12.04
CA ASP A 84 32.31 16.08 -12.21
C ASP A 84 30.82 15.85 -12.51
N LEU A 85 29.96 16.82 -12.19
CA LEU A 85 28.52 16.78 -12.46
C LEU A 85 28.13 17.07 -13.93
N GLU A 86 29.03 17.70 -14.69
CA GLU A 86 28.75 18.14 -16.07
C GLU A 86 29.06 17.08 -17.16
N LYS A 87 29.72 15.97 -16.82
CA LYS A 87 30.30 15.08 -17.84
C LYS A 87 29.61 13.76 -18.08
N LEU A 88 28.67 13.33 -17.23
CA LEU A 88 27.99 12.02 -17.38
C LEU A 88 26.57 12.19 -17.92
N ASN A 89 26.28 11.52 -19.02
CA ASN A 89 24.95 11.41 -19.60
C ASN A 89 24.06 10.60 -18.65
N LEU A 90 22.87 11.12 -18.30
CA LEU A 90 21.91 10.50 -17.37
C LEU A 90 21.63 9.02 -17.72
N THR A 91 21.65 8.70 -19.00
CA THR A 91 21.47 7.33 -19.50
C THR A 91 22.63 6.42 -19.08
N GLU A 92 23.87 6.89 -19.14
CA GLU A 92 25.06 6.12 -18.75
C GLU A 92 25.11 5.87 -17.25
N GLU A 93 24.77 6.87 -16.43
CA GLU A 93 24.69 6.72 -14.97
C GLU A 93 23.61 5.74 -14.56
N ARG A 94 22.42 5.81 -15.20
CA ARG A 94 21.35 4.83 -14.98
C ARG A 94 21.77 3.41 -15.38
N LEU A 95 22.45 3.25 -16.50
CA LEU A 95 22.95 1.96 -16.96
C LEU A 95 24.00 1.38 -16.00
N LYS A 96 24.93 2.20 -15.49
CA LYS A 96 25.92 1.78 -14.49
C LYS A 96 25.24 1.32 -13.22
N ARG A 97 24.27 2.08 -12.70
CA ARG A 97 23.52 1.69 -11.49
C ARG A 97 22.78 0.36 -11.68
N TYR A 98 22.11 0.15 -12.82
CA TYR A 98 21.44 -1.13 -13.08
C TYR A 98 22.44 -2.27 -13.26
N ALA A 99 23.65 -2.00 -13.74
CA ALA A 99 24.73 -2.98 -13.78
C ALA A 99 25.17 -3.37 -12.37
N ASP A 100 25.40 -2.38 -11.49
CA ASP A 100 25.79 -2.60 -10.09
C ASP A 100 24.68 -3.33 -9.29
N GLU A 101 23.40 -2.97 -9.52
CA GLU A 101 22.26 -3.68 -8.93
C GLU A 101 22.14 -5.12 -9.45
N ALA A 102 22.51 -5.39 -10.70
CA ALA A 102 22.52 -6.72 -11.28
C ALA A 102 23.68 -7.57 -10.77
N ASP A 103 24.88 -7.00 -10.56
CA ASP A 103 26.03 -7.70 -9.98
C ASP A 103 25.77 -8.13 -8.53
N THR A 104 25.02 -7.34 -7.75
CA THR A 104 24.59 -7.74 -6.40
C THR A 104 23.60 -8.91 -6.39
N LEU A 105 22.85 -9.11 -7.49
CA LEU A 105 21.89 -10.20 -7.66
C LEU A 105 22.49 -11.46 -8.31
N TYR A 106 23.62 -11.30 -9.03
CA TYR A 106 24.27 -12.35 -9.82
C TYR A 106 25.80 -12.25 -9.67
N SER A 107 26.32 -12.71 -8.55
CA SER A 107 27.73 -12.59 -8.12
C SER A 107 28.79 -13.24 -9.03
N ASP A 108 28.40 -13.84 -10.18
CA ASP A 108 29.30 -14.57 -11.08
C ASP A 108 29.64 -13.87 -12.41
N THR A 109 29.20 -12.62 -12.61
CA THR A 109 29.46 -11.93 -13.91
C THR A 109 30.03 -10.54 -13.72
N THR A 110 31.34 -10.41 -13.75
CA THR A 110 32.04 -9.11 -13.89
C THR A 110 31.63 -8.44 -15.20
N ILE A 111 30.97 -7.28 -15.10
CA ILE A 111 30.53 -6.51 -16.26
C ILE A 111 31.69 -5.66 -16.78
N THR A 112 32.48 -6.20 -17.70
CA THR A 112 33.43 -5.44 -18.50
C THR A 112 32.89 -5.29 -19.93
N SER A 113 32.59 -4.08 -20.38
CA SER A 113 32.20 -3.81 -21.77
C SER A 113 32.98 -2.64 -22.31
N ASN A 114 33.35 -2.74 -23.62
CA ASN A 114 34.14 -1.74 -24.30
C ASN A 114 33.32 -0.67 -25.03
N THR A 115 31.98 -0.82 -25.09
CA THR A 115 31.08 0.13 -25.76
C THR A 115 29.78 0.33 -24.98
N GLU A 116 29.20 1.55 -25.03
CA GLU A 116 27.91 1.89 -24.40
C GLU A 116 26.75 0.99 -24.87
N ASN A 117 26.74 0.62 -26.17
CA ASN A 117 25.69 -0.25 -26.73
C ASN A 117 25.78 -1.68 -26.19
N GLU A 118 26.99 -2.22 -26.02
CA GLU A 118 27.16 -3.54 -25.40
C GLU A 118 26.75 -3.53 -23.93
N LEU A 119 27.12 -2.48 -23.20
CA LEU A 119 26.67 -2.28 -21.81
C LEU A 119 25.15 -2.22 -21.72
N LYS A 120 24.49 -1.39 -22.54
CA LYS A 120 23.04 -1.27 -22.58
C LYS A 120 22.37 -2.59 -22.88
N THR A 121 22.85 -3.36 -23.86
CA THR A 121 22.29 -4.67 -24.21
C THR A 121 22.40 -5.64 -23.05
N LYS A 122 23.56 -5.70 -22.39
CA LYS A 122 23.82 -6.59 -21.26
C LYS A 122 22.96 -6.23 -20.04
N VAL A 123 22.86 -4.94 -19.71
CA VAL A 123 22.04 -4.43 -18.61
C VAL A 123 20.56 -4.70 -18.88
N THR A 124 20.07 -4.49 -20.11
CA THR A 124 18.69 -4.81 -20.50
C THR A 124 18.39 -6.30 -20.29
N PHE A 125 19.27 -7.18 -20.77
CA PHE A 125 19.13 -8.63 -20.59
C PHE A 125 19.07 -9.03 -19.11
N LEU A 126 19.98 -8.49 -18.28
CA LEU A 126 19.98 -8.76 -16.83
C LEU A 126 18.71 -8.22 -16.17
N ARG A 127 18.26 -7.04 -16.59
CA ARG A 127 17.01 -6.45 -16.09
C ARG A 127 15.79 -7.30 -16.44
N GLU A 128 15.66 -7.77 -17.67
CA GLU A 128 14.57 -8.66 -18.10
C GLU A 128 14.57 -9.98 -17.32
N LYS A 129 15.77 -10.55 -17.07
CA LYS A 129 15.92 -11.75 -16.25
C LYS A 129 15.47 -11.49 -14.79
N ALA A 130 15.84 -10.36 -14.22
CA ALA A 130 15.41 -9.96 -12.87
C ALA A 130 13.89 -9.74 -12.81
N ILE A 131 13.31 -9.09 -13.81
CA ILE A 131 11.86 -8.90 -13.94
C ILE A 131 11.15 -10.25 -14.01
N SER A 132 11.60 -11.16 -14.86
CA SER A 132 11.02 -12.50 -15.01
C SER A 132 11.05 -13.29 -13.68
N LYS A 133 12.17 -13.23 -12.94
CA LYS A 133 12.27 -13.84 -11.61
C LYS A 133 11.26 -13.21 -10.63
N THR A 134 11.15 -11.89 -10.63
CA THR A 134 10.22 -11.16 -9.75
C THR A 134 8.76 -11.51 -10.08
N LEU A 135 8.38 -11.55 -11.36
CA LEU A 135 7.03 -11.93 -11.79
C LEU A 135 6.68 -13.37 -11.41
N ASN A 136 7.64 -14.28 -11.50
CA ASN A 136 7.45 -15.66 -11.00
C ASN A 136 7.21 -15.68 -9.48
N ASN A 137 7.96 -14.90 -8.72
CA ASN A 137 7.73 -14.77 -7.28
C ASN A 137 6.35 -14.17 -6.96
N ILE A 138 5.94 -13.12 -7.70
CA ILE A 138 4.60 -12.54 -7.59
C ILE A 138 3.54 -13.61 -7.88
N LYS A 139 3.68 -14.38 -8.96
CA LYS A 139 2.75 -15.46 -9.29
C LYS A 139 2.67 -16.55 -8.20
N LEU A 140 3.80 -16.92 -7.63
CA LEU A 140 3.82 -17.86 -6.50
C LEU A 140 3.16 -17.29 -5.25
N SER A 141 3.35 -15.99 -4.99
CA SER A 141 2.73 -15.31 -3.84
C SER A 141 1.21 -15.19 -3.95
N MET A 142 0.63 -15.32 -5.15
CA MET A 142 -0.83 -15.36 -5.34
C MET A 142 -1.47 -16.65 -4.82
N LYS A 143 -0.69 -17.68 -4.49
CA LYS A 143 -1.17 -18.88 -3.83
C LYS A 143 -1.15 -18.70 -2.33
N VAL A 144 -2.33 -18.71 -1.71
CA VAL A 144 -2.54 -18.32 -0.31
C VAL A 144 -3.10 -19.48 0.50
N ASP A 145 -2.51 -19.73 1.66
CA ASP A 145 -3.09 -20.53 2.74
C ASP A 145 -3.59 -19.58 3.82
N LEU A 146 -4.90 -19.55 4.08
CA LEU A 146 -5.55 -18.79 5.14
C LEU A 146 -6.04 -19.72 6.24
N CYS A 147 -5.48 -19.62 7.43
CA CYS A 147 -5.96 -20.32 8.62
C CYS A 147 -6.71 -19.35 9.55
N PHE A 148 -7.97 -19.66 9.85
CA PHE A 148 -8.66 -19.06 10.98
C PHE A 148 -8.25 -19.78 12.25
N VAL A 149 -7.70 -19.05 13.23
CA VAL A 149 -7.52 -19.53 14.59
C VAL A 149 -8.56 -18.82 15.44
N LEU A 150 -9.56 -19.57 15.90
CA LEU A 150 -10.76 -18.98 16.51
C LEU A 150 -11.02 -19.58 17.86
N ASP A 151 -11.26 -18.70 18.83
CA ASP A 151 -11.86 -19.09 20.10
C ASP A 151 -13.24 -19.73 19.86
N CYS A 152 -13.49 -20.88 20.49
CA CYS A 152 -14.72 -21.64 20.34
C CYS A 152 -15.46 -21.85 21.68
N THR A 153 -15.14 -21.03 22.68
CA THR A 153 -15.82 -21.03 23.97
C THR A 153 -17.26 -20.49 23.88
N GLY A 154 -17.99 -20.55 24.97
CA GLY A 154 -19.44 -20.29 24.99
C GLY A 154 -19.88 -18.93 24.48
N SER A 155 -19.05 -17.89 24.65
CA SER A 155 -19.29 -16.51 24.17
C SER A 155 -19.20 -16.36 22.64
N MET A 156 -18.55 -17.31 21.94
CA MET A 156 -18.06 -17.15 20.58
C MET A 156 -19.05 -17.54 19.47
N GLY A 157 -20.26 -17.96 19.80
CA GLY A 157 -21.26 -18.40 18.81
C GLY A 157 -21.47 -17.44 17.63
N PRO A 158 -21.69 -16.14 17.83
CA PRO A 158 -21.84 -15.17 16.74
C PRO A 158 -20.58 -15.06 15.86
N PHE A 159 -19.39 -15.19 16.43
CA PHE A 159 -18.11 -15.06 15.71
C PHE A 159 -17.80 -16.31 14.89
N ILE A 160 -18.10 -17.52 15.39
CA ILE A 160 -18.01 -18.77 14.62
C ILE A 160 -18.96 -18.71 13.42
N ALA A 161 -20.21 -18.24 13.64
CA ALA A 161 -21.17 -18.05 12.56
C ALA A 161 -20.69 -17.01 11.53
N ALA A 162 -20.12 -15.89 11.97
CA ALA A 162 -19.57 -14.87 11.09
C ALA A 162 -18.38 -15.38 10.27
N ALA A 163 -17.45 -16.15 10.86
CA ALA A 163 -16.34 -16.78 10.17
C ALA A 163 -16.82 -17.77 9.08
N ARG A 164 -17.84 -18.57 9.40
CA ARG A 164 -18.49 -19.48 8.44
C ARG A 164 -19.13 -18.71 7.29
N ASP A 165 -19.90 -17.68 7.58
CA ASP A 165 -20.77 -17.01 6.61
C ASP A 165 -19.99 -15.99 5.75
N CYS A 166 -18.83 -15.49 6.25
CA CYS A 166 -17.99 -14.57 5.49
C CYS A 166 -17.19 -15.24 4.38
N ILE A 167 -16.83 -16.55 4.50
CA ILE A 167 -15.82 -17.14 3.62
C ILE A 167 -16.25 -17.16 2.15
N LEU A 168 -17.51 -17.45 1.85
CA LEU A 168 -18.02 -17.42 0.47
C LEU A 168 -18.02 -16.01 -0.10
N GLN A 169 -18.33 -15.02 0.72
CA GLN A 169 -18.31 -13.62 0.31
C GLN A 169 -16.88 -13.12 0.11
N VAL A 170 -15.95 -13.50 0.99
CA VAL A 170 -14.51 -13.21 0.85
C VAL A 170 -13.96 -13.82 -0.44
N THR A 171 -14.24 -15.09 -0.71
CA THR A 171 -13.75 -15.75 -1.91
C THR A 171 -14.32 -15.13 -3.18
N ASN A 172 -15.61 -14.76 -3.18
CA ASN A 172 -16.22 -14.03 -4.29
C ASN A 172 -15.60 -12.65 -4.46
N PHE A 173 -15.41 -11.90 -3.37
CA PHE A 173 -14.74 -10.61 -3.39
C PHE A 173 -13.31 -10.71 -3.95
N ILE A 174 -12.51 -11.65 -3.43
CA ILE A 174 -11.12 -11.87 -3.90
C ILE A 174 -11.10 -12.26 -5.38
N LYS A 175 -11.94 -13.22 -5.82
CA LYS A 175 -12.03 -13.60 -7.23
C LYS A 175 -12.47 -12.45 -8.13
N HIS A 176 -13.26 -11.53 -7.58
CA HIS A 176 -13.73 -10.37 -8.31
C HIS A 176 -12.67 -9.27 -8.42
N THR A 177 -11.96 -8.98 -7.34
CA THR A 177 -10.97 -7.90 -7.26
C THR A 177 -9.56 -8.35 -7.65
N ASN A 178 -9.20 -9.59 -7.36
CA ASN A 178 -7.87 -10.16 -7.55
C ASN A 178 -7.98 -11.58 -8.15
N PRO A 179 -8.37 -11.73 -9.43
CA PRO A 179 -8.69 -13.03 -10.03
C PRO A 179 -7.54 -14.02 -10.05
N SER A 180 -6.30 -13.53 -9.94
CA SER A 180 -5.08 -14.36 -9.90
C SER A 180 -4.81 -14.99 -8.53
N ILE A 181 -5.54 -14.61 -7.47
CA ILE A 181 -5.35 -15.19 -6.14
C ILE A 181 -6.06 -16.55 -6.03
N GLU A 182 -5.27 -17.59 -5.73
CA GLU A 182 -5.74 -18.94 -5.43
C GLU A 182 -5.73 -19.13 -3.90
N LEU A 183 -6.90 -19.36 -3.30
CA LEU A 183 -7.07 -19.43 -1.85
C LEU A 183 -7.41 -20.83 -1.39
N ARG A 184 -6.67 -21.36 -0.40
CA ARG A 184 -7.08 -22.48 0.45
C ARG A 184 -7.39 -21.95 1.85
N VAL A 185 -8.42 -22.49 2.48
CA VAL A 185 -8.84 -22.10 3.82
C VAL A 185 -8.74 -23.27 4.79
N GLY A 186 -8.29 -23.00 6.00
CA GLY A 186 -8.20 -23.96 7.09
C GLY A 186 -8.71 -23.34 8.39
N PHE A 187 -8.96 -24.18 9.36
CA PHE A 187 -9.51 -23.77 10.65
C PHE A 187 -8.84 -24.48 11.81
N CYS A 188 -8.55 -23.72 12.87
CA CYS A 188 -8.13 -24.24 14.15
C CYS A 188 -8.94 -23.55 15.26
N GLY A 189 -9.86 -24.27 15.87
CA GLY A 189 -10.60 -23.79 17.05
C GLY A 189 -9.88 -24.16 18.33
N TYR A 190 -9.93 -23.30 19.32
CA TYR A 190 -9.44 -23.59 20.68
C TYR A 190 -10.53 -23.27 21.71
N ARG A 191 -10.41 -23.87 22.89
CA ARG A 191 -11.20 -23.62 24.08
C ARG A 191 -10.27 -23.53 25.28
N ASP A 192 -10.78 -23.80 26.50
CA ASP A 192 -9.98 -23.84 27.71
C ASP A 192 -9.30 -25.22 27.90
N HIS A 193 -8.24 -25.28 28.67
CA HIS A 193 -7.58 -26.53 29.11
C HIS A 193 -8.53 -27.47 29.84
N THR A 194 -9.52 -26.92 30.55
CA THR A 194 -10.56 -27.68 31.25
C THR A 194 -11.49 -28.49 30.34
N ASP A 195 -11.54 -28.16 29.03
CA ASP A 195 -12.31 -28.88 28.01
C ASP A 195 -11.63 -30.18 27.52
N GLY A 196 -10.44 -30.52 28.05
CA GLY A 196 -9.75 -31.78 27.80
C GLY A 196 -9.41 -32.02 26.34
N GLU A 197 -9.74 -33.21 25.78
CA GLU A 197 -9.45 -33.55 24.39
C GLU A 197 -10.24 -32.71 23.38
N GLY A 198 -11.40 -32.20 23.77
CA GLY A 198 -12.26 -31.35 22.95
C GLY A 198 -11.79 -29.90 22.80
N ARG A 199 -10.71 -29.51 23.48
CA ARG A 199 -10.22 -28.13 23.49
C ARG A 199 -9.66 -27.63 22.18
N LEU A 200 -9.17 -28.54 21.30
CA LEU A 200 -8.59 -28.17 20.00
C LEU A 200 -9.35 -28.86 18.86
N LEU A 201 -9.83 -28.07 17.93
CA LEU A 201 -10.58 -28.49 16.75
C LEU A 201 -9.82 -28.08 15.50
N THR A 202 -9.63 -28.97 14.53
CA THR A 202 -8.86 -28.66 13.31
C THR A 202 -9.55 -29.14 12.04
N LEU A 203 -9.57 -28.29 11.03
CA LEU A 203 -9.86 -28.61 9.64
C LEU A 203 -8.66 -28.16 8.80
N ASP A 204 -7.99 -29.09 8.15
CA ASP A 204 -6.85 -28.78 7.30
C ASP A 204 -7.25 -27.96 6.06
N PHE A 205 -6.27 -27.41 5.37
CA PHE A 205 -6.48 -26.49 4.25
C PHE A 205 -7.22 -27.17 3.09
N THR A 206 -8.30 -26.53 2.65
CA THR A 206 -9.14 -26.95 1.52
C THR A 206 -9.47 -25.77 0.60
N ASP A 207 -9.60 -26.04 -0.69
CA ASP A 207 -10.18 -25.15 -1.69
C ASP A 207 -11.69 -25.39 -1.89
N GLN A 208 -12.23 -26.42 -1.20
CA GLN A 208 -13.65 -26.74 -1.17
C GLN A 208 -14.35 -25.93 -0.07
N TYR A 209 -14.74 -24.69 -0.37
CA TYR A 209 -15.30 -23.77 0.63
C TYR A 209 -16.61 -24.27 1.24
N GLY A 210 -17.37 -25.13 0.52
CA GLY A 210 -18.54 -25.82 1.08
C GLY A 210 -18.18 -26.78 2.21
N GLN A 211 -17.02 -27.47 2.13
CA GLN A 211 -16.50 -28.31 3.20
C GLN A 211 -16.18 -27.48 4.45
N PHE A 212 -15.52 -26.33 4.25
CA PHE A 212 -15.22 -25.40 5.34
C PHE A 212 -16.49 -24.93 6.05
N THR A 213 -17.49 -24.45 5.27
CA THR A 213 -18.78 -24.02 5.84
C THR A 213 -19.51 -25.13 6.59
N THR A 214 -19.56 -26.34 6.03
CA THR A 214 -20.19 -27.49 6.68
C THR A 214 -19.48 -27.87 7.98
N TYR A 215 -18.14 -27.83 7.99
CA TYR A 215 -17.38 -28.11 9.21
C TYR A 215 -17.67 -27.08 10.31
N LEU A 216 -17.65 -25.76 10.00
CA LEU A 216 -17.94 -24.74 11.00
C LEU A 216 -19.40 -24.77 11.49
N GLN A 217 -20.35 -25.30 10.70
CA GLN A 217 -21.71 -25.55 11.19
C GLN A 217 -21.75 -26.60 12.33
N SER A 218 -20.81 -27.52 12.33
CA SER A 218 -20.71 -28.57 13.36
C SER A 218 -19.89 -28.13 14.59
N VAL A 219 -19.21 -27.00 14.54
CA VAL A 219 -18.42 -26.46 15.67
C VAL A 219 -19.35 -25.75 16.67
N PRO A 220 -19.59 -26.31 17.87
CA PRO A 220 -20.41 -25.62 18.87
C PRO A 220 -19.58 -24.57 19.61
N ALA A 221 -20.20 -23.44 19.90
CA ALA A 221 -19.71 -22.50 20.91
C ALA A 221 -19.98 -23.10 22.28
N SER A 222 -18.99 -23.69 22.90
CA SER A 222 -19.14 -24.40 24.18
C SER A 222 -17.80 -24.52 24.89
N GLY A 223 -17.86 -24.80 26.19
CA GLY A 223 -16.65 -24.89 27.00
C GLY A 223 -16.24 -23.52 27.55
N GLY A 224 -14.98 -23.45 28.01
CA GLY A 224 -14.46 -22.35 28.78
C GLY A 224 -14.73 -22.57 30.28
N GLY A 225 -13.75 -22.31 31.12
CA GLY A 225 -13.86 -22.48 32.58
C GLY A 225 -13.79 -21.16 33.32
N ASP A 226 -12.87 -20.30 32.86
CA ASP A 226 -12.69 -18.94 33.36
C ASP A 226 -12.49 -17.97 32.15
N ALA A 227 -11.88 -16.81 32.35
CA ALA A 227 -11.75 -15.83 31.29
C ALA A 227 -10.53 -16.08 30.38
N PRO A 228 -9.34 -16.48 30.88
CA PRO A 228 -8.22 -16.90 30.02
C PRO A 228 -8.51 -18.24 29.32
N GLU A 229 -7.94 -18.44 28.13
CA GLU A 229 -8.22 -19.59 27.29
C GLU A 229 -6.93 -20.25 26.76
N ASP A 230 -7.01 -21.44 26.13
CA ASP A 230 -5.85 -22.16 25.53
C ASP A 230 -5.43 -21.55 24.18
N VAL A 231 -5.20 -20.22 24.16
CA VAL A 231 -4.75 -19.48 22.98
C VAL A 231 -3.43 -20.04 22.41
N LEU A 232 -2.47 -20.35 23.31
CA LEU A 232 -1.15 -20.83 22.87
C LEU A 232 -1.23 -22.23 22.27
N GLY A 233 -2.09 -23.10 22.80
CA GLY A 233 -2.37 -24.40 22.22
C GLY A 233 -3.04 -24.31 20.86
N GLY A 234 -4.03 -23.42 20.69
CA GLY A 234 -4.67 -23.13 19.42
C GLY A 234 -3.68 -22.65 18.35
N LEU A 235 -2.86 -21.67 18.67
CA LEU A 235 -1.82 -21.16 17.77
C LEU A 235 -0.80 -22.25 17.44
N ASN A 236 -0.28 -22.97 18.44
CA ASN A 236 0.68 -24.05 18.22
C ASN A 236 0.09 -25.16 17.33
N ALA A 237 -1.18 -25.52 17.51
CA ALA A 237 -1.84 -26.53 16.68
C ALA A 237 -1.96 -26.05 15.21
N ALA A 238 -2.41 -24.81 14.98
CA ALA A 238 -2.48 -24.22 13.66
C ALA A 238 -1.11 -24.19 12.96
N ILE A 239 -0.05 -23.86 13.69
CA ILE A 239 1.31 -23.76 13.13
C ILE A 239 1.89 -25.13 12.83
N THR A 240 1.65 -26.14 13.69
CA THR A 240 2.39 -27.41 13.64
C THR A 240 1.63 -28.56 13.02
N LYS A 241 0.29 -28.60 13.15
CA LYS A 241 -0.54 -29.73 12.68
C LYS A 241 -1.09 -29.52 11.28
N MET A 242 -1.21 -28.27 10.80
CA MET A 242 -1.79 -27.96 9.50
C MET A 242 -0.74 -28.01 8.39
N ASP A 243 -1.18 -28.43 7.19
CA ASP A 243 -0.35 -28.66 6.00
C ASP A 243 -0.17 -27.37 5.17
N TRP A 244 0.66 -26.47 5.65
CA TRP A 244 1.04 -25.21 5.01
C TRP A 244 1.87 -25.47 3.74
N LYS A 245 1.29 -25.35 2.55
CA LYS A 245 1.94 -25.61 1.25
C LYS A 245 2.26 -24.37 0.47
N ASN A 246 1.38 -23.37 0.53
CA ASN A 246 1.50 -22.17 -0.29
C ASN A 246 2.58 -21.22 0.25
N VAL A 247 3.06 -20.35 -0.63
CA VAL A 247 4.13 -19.39 -0.29
C VAL A 247 3.59 -18.31 0.63
N THR A 248 2.40 -17.78 0.33
CA THR A 248 1.73 -16.81 1.18
C THR A 248 0.90 -17.53 2.25
N ARG A 249 1.23 -17.30 3.51
CA ARG A 249 0.65 -17.96 4.67
C ARG A 249 0.05 -16.93 5.61
N VAL A 250 -1.24 -17.01 5.82
CA VAL A 250 -2.04 -16.06 6.62
C VAL A 250 -2.65 -16.81 7.79
N LEU A 251 -2.38 -16.34 9.02
CA LEU A 251 -3.03 -16.79 10.22
C LEU A 251 -3.84 -15.62 10.79
N LEU A 252 -5.17 -15.72 10.71
CA LEU A 252 -6.11 -14.76 11.30
C LEU A 252 -6.63 -15.31 12.61
N HIS A 253 -6.07 -14.82 13.72
CA HIS A 253 -6.47 -15.19 15.08
C HIS A 253 -7.60 -14.27 15.56
N ILE A 254 -8.64 -14.84 16.11
CA ILE A 254 -9.84 -14.11 16.60
C ILE A 254 -10.20 -14.66 17.98
N GLY A 255 -10.23 -13.80 18.98
CA GLY A 255 -10.56 -14.15 20.35
C GLY A 255 -10.94 -12.94 21.20
N ASP A 256 -11.63 -13.20 22.29
CA ASP A 256 -12.11 -12.18 23.23
C ASP A 256 -11.29 -12.12 24.52
N TYR A 257 -10.53 -13.19 24.85
CA TYR A 257 -9.69 -13.26 26.03
C TYR A 257 -8.24 -13.71 25.73
N PRO A 258 -7.28 -13.37 26.63
CA PRO A 258 -5.87 -13.73 26.47
C PRO A 258 -5.60 -15.17 26.91
N PRO A 259 -4.36 -15.70 26.67
CA PRO A 259 -3.94 -16.98 27.23
C PRO A 259 -3.77 -16.91 28.74
N HIS A 260 -3.78 -18.09 29.37
CA HIS A 260 -3.48 -18.26 30.78
C HIS A 260 -2.10 -17.71 31.17
N GLY A 261 -1.97 -17.25 32.40
CA GLY A 261 -0.74 -16.77 33.04
C GLY A 261 -0.78 -15.29 33.42
N LYS A 262 -0.23 -14.97 34.59
CA LYS A 262 -0.17 -13.59 35.13
C LYS A 262 0.51 -12.59 34.22
N ASN A 263 1.33 -13.06 33.27
CA ASN A 263 1.97 -12.20 32.27
C ASN A 263 0.94 -11.63 31.28
N PHE A 264 -0.16 -12.33 31.04
CA PHE A 264 -1.15 -11.97 30.03
C PHE A 264 -2.41 -11.32 30.62
N THR A 265 -2.75 -11.66 31.87
CA THR A 265 -4.00 -11.19 32.49
C THR A 265 -3.85 -11.00 33.99
N ASP A 266 -4.65 -10.08 34.53
CA ASP A 266 -4.83 -9.87 35.98
C ASP A 266 -6.22 -10.42 36.45
N LEU A 267 -6.98 -11.08 35.55
CA LEU A 267 -8.23 -11.73 35.84
C LEU A 267 -8.03 -13.01 36.67
N ALA A 268 -9.12 -13.55 37.21
CA ALA A 268 -9.08 -14.87 37.82
C ALA A 268 -8.68 -15.90 36.78
N ASP A 269 -7.71 -16.77 37.12
CA ASP A 269 -7.04 -17.66 36.19
C ASP A 269 -6.77 -18.99 36.85
N SER A 270 -7.30 -20.07 36.29
CA SER A 270 -7.13 -21.44 36.76
C SER A 270 -5.70 -21.95 36.58
N TYR A 271 -4.94 -21.37 35.64
CA TYR A 271 -3.53 -21.67 35.35
C TYR A 271 -2.64 -20.44 35.44
N PRO A 272 -2.53 -19.79 36.61
CA PRO A 272 -1.84 -18.49 36.77
C PRO A 272 -0.33 -18.56 36.53
N LYS A 273 0.22 -19.77 36.41
CA LYS A 273 1.64 -19.99 36.04
C LYS A 273 1.84 -20.05 34.52
N GLY A 274 0.78 -19.98 33.74
CA GLY A 274 0.78 -20.13 32.27
C GLY A 274 0.33 -21.51 31.82
N ASP A 275 0.54 -21.80 30.54
CA ASP A 275 0.13 -23.01 29.86
C ASP A 275 0.59 -24.29 30.59
N PRO A 276 -0.32 -25.22 30.95
CA PRO A 276 0.04 -26.45 31.68
C PRO A 276 0.84 -27.44 30.84
N HIS A 277 0.90 -27.28 29.51
CA HIS A 277 1.71 -28.10 28.59
C HIS A 277 3.06 -27.47 28.28
N GLY A 278 3.42 -26.37 28.93
CA GLY A 278 4.72 -25.69 28.81
C GLY A 278 4.89 -24.87 27.55
N LEU A 279 3.81 -24.49 26.87
CA LEU A 279 3.89 -23.54 25.77
C LEU A 279 4.12 -22.13 26.31
N THR A 280 4.99 -21.39 25.62
CA THR A 280 5.22 -19.96 25.87
C THR A 280 4.95 -19.15 24.59
N ALA A 281 4.66 -17.87 24.73
CA ALA A 281 4.45 -17.00 23.59
C ALA A 281 5.69 -17.00 22.67
N GLU A 282 6.88 -16.97 23.27
CA GLU A 282 8.16 -16.97 22.54
C GLU A 282 8.28 -18.22 21.67
N ASN A 283 8.12 -19.42 22.26
CA ASN A 283 8.33 -20.66 21.51
C ASN A 283 7.27 -20.90 20.43
N VAL A 284 6.04 -20.43 20.63
CA VAL A 284 4.94 -20.55 19.64
C VAL A 284 5.15 -19.54 18.50
N LEU A 285 5.44 -18.28 18.82
CA LEU A 285 5.61 -17.23 17.83
C LEU A 285 6.92 -17.34 17.05
N GLU A 286 7.99 -17.87 17.65
CA GLU A 286 9.22 -18.21 16.92
C GLU A 286 8.99 -19.30 15.87
N LYS A 287 8.19 -20.31 16.17
CA LYS A 287 7.77 -21.31 15.16
C LYS A 287 6.95 -20.70 14.04
N LEU A 288 6.04 -19.76 14.36
CA LEU A 288 5.27 -19.01 13.38
C LEU A 288 6.19 -18.23 12.44
N GLN A 289 7.17 -17.51 12.99
CA GLN A 289 8.19 -16.78 12.23
C GLN A 289 9.02 -17.72 11.35
N SER A 290 9.48 -18.85 11.90
CA SER A 290 10.32 -19.82 11.17
C SER A 290 9.61 -20.43 9.95
N LYS A 291 8.28 -20.48 9.97
CA LYS A 291 7.45 -20.93 8.86
C LYS A 291 6.97 -19.80 7.94
N ASN A 292 7.40 -18.57 8.16
CA ASN A 292 6.96 -17.38 7.41
C ASN A 292 5.42 -17.24 7.37
N ILE A 293 4.74 -17.53 8.49
CA ILE A 293 3.30 -17.34 8.63
C ILE A 293 3.03 -15.92 9.12
N LEU A 294 2.30 -15.13 8.35
CA LEU A 294 1.90 -13.78 8.74
C LEU A 294 0.73 -13.80 9.72
N TYR A 295 0.91 -13.13 10.85
CA TYR A 295 -0.06 -13.08 11.92
C TYR A 295 -0.93 -11.83 11.83
N PHE A 296 -2.25 -12.01 12.00
CA PHE A 296 -3.26 -10.98 12.07
C PHE A 296 -4.19 -11.26 13.24
N PHE A 297 -4.72 -10.22 13.86
CA PHE A 297 -5.62 -10.39 15.02
C PHE A 297 -6.95 -9.66 14.83
N GLY A 298 -8.03 -10.37 15.06
CA GLY A 298 -9.40 -9.85 15.18
C GLY A 298 -9.77 -9.66 16.64
N LYS A 299 -9.76 -8.42 17.10
CA LYS A 299 -9.99 -8.04 18.48
C LYS A 299 -11.48 -7.89 18.77
N ILE A 300 -11.95 -8.61 19.77
CA ILE A 300 -13.35 -8.60 20.23
C ILE A 300 -13.49 -7.79 21.53
N THR A 301 -12.51 -7.87 22.44
CA THR A 301 -12.51 -7.15 23.71
C THR A 301 -11.15 -6.51 24.00
N ASP A 302 -11.10 -5.55 24.93
CA ASP A 302 -9.84 -4.94 25.38
C ASP A 302 -9.05 -5.86 26.35
N ALA A 303 -9.62 -6.98 26.81
CA ALA A 303 -8.92 -7.94 27.67
C ALA A 303 -7.66 -8.53 27.00
N THR A 304 -7.61 -8.52 25.67
CA THR A 304 -6.48 -9.05 24.87
C THR A 304 -5.30 -8.07 24.71
N GLU A 305 -5.40 -6.82 25.17
CA GLU A 305 -4.37 -5.79 24.92
C GLU A 305 -2.98 -6.16 25.46
N LYS A 306 -2.91 -6.74 26.68
CA LYS A 306 -1.64 -7.16 27.31
C LYS A 306 -0.99 -8.29 26.51
N MET A 307 -1.78 -9.25 26.01
CA MET A 307 -1.33 -10.30 25.08
C MET A 307 -0.76 -9.68 23.79
N LEU A 308 -1.48 -8.74 23.17
CA LEU A 308 -1.04 -8.09 21.93
C LEU A 308 0.27 -7.34 22.12
N GLN A 309 0.49 -6.67 23.25
CA GLN A 309 1.75 -6.01 23.57
C GLN A 309 2.90 -7.01 23.67
N ILE A 310 2.70 -8.16 24.35
CA ILE A 310 3.69 -9.22 24.45
C ILE A 310 4.02 -9.80 23.06
N PHE A 311 2.98 -10.08 22.25
CA PHE A 311 3.17 -10.62 20.90
C PHE A 311 3.92 -9.64 20.00
N ARG A 312 3.62 -8.33 20.07
CA ARG A 312 4.38 -7.29 19.35
C ARG A 312 5.84 -7.24 19.77
N GLY A 313 6.13 -7.47 21.05
CA GLY A 313 7.51 -7.56 21.56
C GLY A 313 8.33 -8.71 20.92
N ILE A 314 7.66 -9.79 20.49
CA ILE A 314 8.30 -10.99 19.93
C ILE A 314 8.36 -10.92 18.40
N ILE A 315 7.23 -10.66 17.73
CA ILE A 315 7.12 -10.74 16.27
C ILE A 315 7.09 -9.38 15.57
N GLY A 316 7.13 -8.27 16.31
CA GLY A 316 6.98 -6.92 15.76
C GLY A 316 5.52 -6.54 15.53
N GLU A 317 5.29 -5.39 14.86
CA GLU A 317 3.94 -4.89 14.60
C GLU A 317 3.19 -5.78 13.60
N PHE A 318 1.91 -6.00 13.87
CA PHE A 318 0.98 -6.73 13.01
C PHE A 318 -0.38 -6.05 12.99
N PRO A 319 -1.19 -6.23 11.92
CA PRO A 319 -2.53 -5.65 11.83
C PRO A 319 -3.49 -6.23 12.88
N VAL A 320 -4.22 -5.33 13.54
CA VAL A 320 -5.31 -5.66 14.47
C VAL A 320 -6.61 -5.07 13.93
N PHE A 321 -7.63 -5.91 13.78
CA PHE A 321 -8.95 -5.52 13.29
C PHE A 321 -9.93 -5.43 14.45
N ASP A 322 -10.68 -4.34 14.56
CA ASP A 322 -11.74 -4.18 15.55
C ASP A 322 -13.00 -4.94 15.11
N LEU A 323 -13.27 -6.04 15.78
CA LEU A 323 -14.47 -6.86 15.61
C LEU A 323 -15.52 -6.62 16.70
N ILE A 324 -15.32 -5.62 17.57
CA ILE A 324 -16.26 -5.25 18.63
C ILE A 324 -17.61 -4.86 18.02
N GLY A 325 -18.70 -5.45 18.50
CA GLY A 325 -20.07 -5.07 18.13
C GLY A 325 -21.03 -6.25 18.04
N GLY A 326 -22.29 -6.01 18.44
CA GLY A 326 -23.32 -7.04 18.57
C GLY A 326 -24.28 -7.20 17.39
N ASP A 327 -24.15 -6.42 16.32
CA ASP A 327 -24.98 -6.55 15.11
C ASP A 327 -24.40 -7.62 14.18
N PRO A 328 -25.09 -8.75 13.94
CA PRO A 328 -24.57 -9.86 13.13
C PRO A 328 -24.20 -9.46 11.69
N ILE A 329 -24.96 -8.57 11.07
CA ILE A 329 -24.68 -8.12 9.68
C ILE A 329 -23.38 -7.34 9.66
N LYS A 330 -23.21 -6.38 10.55
CA LYS A 330 -21.97 -5.60 10.68
C LYS A 330 -20.78 -6.46 11.06
N LEU A 331 -21.00 -7.51 11.84
CA LEU A 331 -19.94 -8.45 12.20
C LEU A 331 -19.43 -9.21 10.97
N ILE A 332 -20.33 -9.69 10.11
CA ILE A 332 -19.96 -10.35 8.84
C ILE A 332 -19.18 -9.39 7.94
N GLU A 333 -19.63 -8.14 7.80
CA GLU A 333 -18.91 -7.10 7.01
C GLU A 333 -17.50 -6.86 7.57
N LYS A 334 -17.34 -6.77 8.90
CA LYS A 334 -16.03 -6.64 9.55
C LYS A 334 -15.13 -7.87 9.28
N PHE A 335 -15.69 -9.09 9.33
CA PHE A 335 -14.96 -10.31 9.00
C PHE A 335 -14.52 -10.34 7.55
N ILE A 336 -15.39 -9.96 6.60
CA ILE A 336 -15.05 -9.88 5.18
C ILE A 336 -13.89 -8.90 5.00
N LYS A 337 -13.97 -7.71 5.59
CA LYS A 337 -12.92 -6.69 5.52
C LYS A 337 -11.62 -7.19 6.14
N ALA A 338 -11.65 -7.72 7.36
CA ALA A 338 -10.47 -8.23 8.05
C ALA A 338 -9.78 -9.34 7.24
N THR A 339 -10.56 -10.32 6.77
CA THR A 339 -10.05 -11.47 6.03
C THR A 339 -9.48 -11.07 4.67
N SER A 340 -10.21 -10.26 3.89
CA SER A 340 -9.74 -9.80 2.58
C SER A 340 -8.49 -8.91 2.69
N THR A 341 -8.45 -8.03 3.70
CA THR A 341 -7.27 -7.18 3.97
C THR A 341 -6.07 -8.04 4.38
N SER A 342 -6.27 -9.06 5.22
CA SER A 342 -5.18 -9.97 5.61
C SER A 342 -4.59 -10.71 4.40
N ILE A 343 -5.44 -11.22 3.51
CA ILE A 343 -5.01 -11.90 2.28
C ILE A 343 -4.22 -10.94 1.38
N THR A 344 -4.78 -9.79 1.03
CA THR A 344 -4.15 -8.85 0.09
C THR A 344 -2.88 -8.23 0.64
N TYR A 345 -2.86 -7.93 1.95
CA TYR A 345 -1.64 -7.48 2.65
C TYR A 345 -0.55 -8.56 2.59
N ALA A 346 -0.89 -9.80 2.91
CA ALA A 346 0.06 -10.90 2.92
C ALA A 346 0.64 -11.17 1.53
N VAL A 347 -0.21 -11.17 0.49
CA VAL A 347 0.24 -11.32 -0.91
C VAL A 347 1.18 -10.17 -1.30
N SER A 348 0.83 -8.93 -0.95
CA SER A 348 1.67 -7.76 -1.23
C SER A 348 3.03 -7.86 -0.53
N MET A 349 3.06 -8.27 0.73
CA MET A 349 4.32 -8.48 1.49
C MET A 349 5.17 -9.59 0.90
N THR A 350 4.58 -10.76 0.67
CA THR A 350 5.29 -11.93 0.15
C THR A 350 5.84 -11.69 -1.26
N SER A 351 5.10 -10.99 -2.12
CA SER A 351 5.53 -10.66 -3.48
C SER A 351 6.71 -9.67 -3.51
N THR A 352 6.79 -8.77 -2.53
CA THR A 352 7.86 -7.79 -2.42
C THR A 352 9.16 -8.41 -1.91
N ILE A 353 9.07 -9.32 -0.94
CA ILE A 353 10.23 -9.88 -0.23
C ILE A 353 10.76 -11.17 -0.92
N GLY A 354 9.91 -11.90 -1.62
CA GLY A 354 10.22 -13.20 -2.23
C GLY A 354 10.10 -14.38 -1.27
N SER A 355 10.14 -15.60 -1.82
CA SER A 355 9.94 -16.85 -1.06
C SER A 355 11.13 -17.25 -0.19
N ASP A 356 12.33 -16.72 -0.44
CA ASP A 356 13.59 -17.13 0.23
C ASP A 356 13.84 -16.38 1.54
N SER A 357 12.88 -15.60 2.02
CA SER A 357 13.13 -14.66 3.07
C SER A 357 13.06 -15.25 4.47
N LYS A 358 14.21 -15.66 4.96
CA LYS A 358 14.52 -15.55 6.40
C LYS A 358 14.32 -14.11 6.91
N ASP A 359 14.04 -13.18 6.02
CA ASP A 359 14.10 -11.74 6.21
C ASP A 359 12.75 -11.05 6.43
N MET A 360 11.60 -11.75 6.25
CA MET A 360 10.28 -11.11 6.39
C MET A 360 10.07 -10.50 7.79
N TYR A 361 10.48 -11.23 8.83
CA TYR A 361 10.46 -10.73 10.20
C TYR A 361 11.77 -10.02 10.60
N SER A 362 12.92 -10.32 9.97
CA SER A 362 14.19 -9.65 10.27
C SER A 362 14.24 -8.22 9.73
N LEU A 363 13.59 -7.94 8.61
CA LEU A 363 13.41 -6.57 8.09
C LEU A 363 12.59 -5.70 9.06
N GLN A 364 11.63 -6.27 9.77
CA GLN A 364 10.90 -5.56 10.83
C GLN A 364 11.77 -5.27 12.06
N ARG A 365 12.73 -6.14 12.38
CA ARG A 365 13.62 -5.99 13.55
C ARG A 365 14.80 -5.03 13.34
N LYS A 366 15.25 -4.81 12.10
CA LYS A 366 16.37 -3.91 11.76
C LYS A 366 15.94 -2.46 11.54
N LYS A 367 14.67 -2.14 11.73
CA LYS A 367 14.19 -0.77 11.60
C LYS A 367 14.76 0.10 12.72
N LEU A 368 15.13 1.34 12.37
CA LEU A 368 15.46 2.36 13.35
C LEU A 368 14.31 2.50 14.36
N ASP A 369 14.64 2.87 15.60
CA ASP A 369 13.60 3.21 16.56
C ASP A 369 12.68 4.28 15.97
N MET A 370 11.40 3.96 15.87
CA MET A 370 10.40 4.84 15.30
C MET A 370 9.65 5.58 16.39
N ASN A 371 9.39 6.85 16.14
CA ASN A 371 8.55 7.67 17.01
C ASN A 371 7.32 8.16 16.24
N PRO A 372 6.13 7.63 16.48
CA PRO A 372 4.91 8.03 15.78
C PRO A 372 4.42 9.44 16.16
N ASN A 373 4.97 10.03 17.23
CA ASN A 373 4.59 11.35 17.71
C ASN A 373 5.39 12.45 17.00
N GLU A 374 4.75 13.57 16.72
CA GLU A 374 5.46 14.77 16.27
C GLU A 374 6.42 15.25 17.34
N PRO A 375 7.65 15.69 16.96
CA PRO A 375 8.63 16.19 17.92
C PRO A 375 8.24 17.57 18.45
N ASP A 376 8.88 18.00 19.53
CA ASP A 376 8.87 19.41 19.92
C ASP A 376 9.72 20.22 18.92
N TRP A 377 9.03 20.96 18.07
CA TRP A 377 9.66 21.75 17.02
C TRP A 377 10.50 22.92 17.54
N ILE A 378 10.30 23.35 18.82
CA ILE A 378 11.02 24.48 19.41
C ILE A 378 12.50 24.12 19.62
N ILE A 379 12.77 22.92 20.12
CA ILE A 379 14.11 22.46 20.47
C ILE A 379 14.95 22.02 19.27
N LEU A 380 14.31 21.76 18.13
CA LEU A 380 15.03 21.25 16.96
C LEU A 380 15.75 22.38 16.21
N PRO A 381 17.00 22.13 15.77
CA PRO A 381 17.76 23.11 15.01
C PRO A 381 17.15 23.32 13.62
N LEU A 382 17.24 24.55 13.15
CA LEU A 382 16.97 24.89 11.76
C LEU A 382 18.11 24.35 10.90
N GLN A 383 17.77 23.69 9.81
CA GLN A 383 18.71 23.20 8.81
C GLN A 383 18.42 23.88 7.47
N GLU A 384 19.44 23.87 6.62
CA GLU A 384 19.34 24.44 5.27
C GLU A 384 19.72 23.39 4.22
N GLY A 385 19.08 23.49 3.06
CA GLY A 385 19.33 22.64 1.93
C GLY A 385 18.89 23.28 0.62
N ILE A 386 18.99 22.52 -0.45
CA ILE A 386 18.54 22.92 -1.78
C ILE A 386 17.42 21.98 -2.18
N VAL A 387 16.22 22.53 -2.36
CA VAL A 387 15.08 21.79 -2.91
C VAL A 387 15.09 21.88 -4.42
N MET A 388 14.86 20.74 -5.10
CA MET A 388 14.92 20.61 -6.56
C MET A 388 13.67 19.88 -7.08
N TRP A 389 13.22 20.23 -8.29
CA TRP A 389 12.06 19.61 -8.94
C TRP A 389 12.11 19.79 -10.45
N TYR A 390 11.42 18.93 -11.19
CA TYR A 390 11.23 19.09 -12.64
C TYR A 390 10.10 20.08 -12.95
N PRO A 391 10.14 20.74 -14.12
CA PRO A 391 9.01 21.54 -14.59
C PRO A 391 7.76 20.66 -14.78
N ILE A 392 6.60 21.29 -14.76
CA ILE A 392 5.33 20.62 -15.05
C ILE A 392 5.31 20.21 -16.52
N LEU A 393 4.84 18.99 -16.80
CA LEU A 393 4.67 18.50 -18.15
C LEU A 393 3.46 19.17 -18.83
N ASP A 394 3.63 19.53 -20.08
CA ASP A 394 2.55 20.09 -20.92
C ASP A 394 2.06 19.08 -21.97
N THR A 395 2.89 18.11 -22.35
CA THR A 395 2.60 17.20 -23.46
C THR A 395 2.98 15.75 -23.19
N LEU A 396 2.27 14.83 -23.86
CA LEU A 396 2.62 13.40 -23.87
C LEU A 396 4.01 13.14 -24.49
N LYS A 397 4.49 14.02 -25.38
CA LYS A 397 5.82 13.91 -25.97
C LYS A 397 6.91 14.12 -24.91
N GLU A 398 6.76 15.15 -24.08
CA GLU A 398 7.67 15.42 -22.96
C GLU A 398 7.66 14.27 -21.94
N LEU A 399 6.49 13.72 -21.63
CA LEU A 399 6.37 12.55 -20.76
C LEU A 399 7.19 11.37 -21.29
N LYS A 400 7.14 11.11 -22.60
CA LYS A 400 7.83 9.97 -23.23
C LYS A 400 9.30 10.20 -23.47
N ASP A 401 9.79 11.44 -23.41
CA ASP A 401 11.20 11.77 -23.64
C ASP A 401 12.00 11.69 -22.32
N PRO A 402 12.89 10.68 -22.14
CA PRO A 402 13.74 10.62 -20.96
C PRO A 402 14.67 11.84 -20.80
N ASN A 403 15.02 12.51 -21.90
CA ASN A 403 15.89 13.69 -21.85
C ASN A 403 15.20 14.92 -21.25
N TYR A 404 13.86 14.95 -21.22
CA TYR A 404 13.13 15.98 -20.50
C TYR A 404 13.45 15.98 -19.01
N PHE A 405 13.72 14.80 -18.44
CA PHE A 405 14.07 14.61 -17.03
C PHE A 405 15.59 14.61 -16.78
N ASN A 406 16.32 15.39 -17.57
CA ASN A 406 17.77 15.59 -17.37
C ASN A 406 18.02 16.53 -16.17
N LYS A 407 19.17 16.35 -15.51
CA LYS A 407 19.64 17.21 -14.41
C LYS A 407 19.67 18.69 -14.78
N SER A 408 19.97 19.02 -16.04
CA SER A 408 19.97 20.40 -16.55
C SER A 408 18.59 21.09 -16.55
N ASN A 409 17.51 20.31 -16.48
CA ASN A 409 16.14 20.82 -16.48
C ASN A 409 15.55 20.98 -15.06
N LEU A 410 16.34 20.68 -14.03
CA LEU A 410 15.92 20.85 -12.66
C LEU A 410 15.84 22.34 -12.28
N PHE A 411 14.71 22.74 -11.75
CA PHE A 411 14.62 23.95 -10.96
C PHE A 411 15.18 23.70 -9.56
N SER A 412 15.76 24.73 -8.95
CA SER A 412 16.26 24.62 -7.58
C SER A 412 16.10 25.93 -6.82
N ARG A 413 15.97 25.82 -5.49
CA ARG A 413 16.02 26.96 -4.57
C ARG A 413 16.52 26.54 -3.20
N SER A 414 17.01 27.50 -2.41
CA SER A 414 17.31 27.31 -1.00
C SER A 414 16.04 26.99 -0.22
N PHE A 415 16.16 26.12 0.78
CA PHE A 415 15.07 25.67 1.61
C PHE A 415 15.55 25.45 3.04
N SER A 416 14.88 26.14 3.98
CA SER A 416 15.17 26.01 5.41
C SER A 416 14.07 25.20 6.09
N PHE A 417 14.44 24.24 6.94
CA PHE A 417 13.54 23.26 7.52
C PHE A 417 14.00 22.75 8.87
N LYS A 418 13.09 22.14 9.61
CA LYS A 418 13.38 21.28 10.76
C LYS A 418 12.94 19.87 10.45
N ILE A 419 13.70 18.87 10.92
CA ILE A 419 13.40 17.44 10.72
C ILE A 419 13.42 16.71 12.07
N ALA A 420 12.49 15.76 12.25
CA ALA A 420 12.47 14.90 13.42
C ALA A 420 13.72 14.02 13.46
N PRO A 421 14.30 13.75 14.65
CA PRO A 421 15.49 12.94 14.79
C PRO A 421 15.27 11.46 14.49
N GLN A 422 14.03 10.97 14.62
CA GLN A 422 13.61 9.59 14.37
C GLN A 422 12.50 9.55 13.31
N PRO A 423 12.46 8.50 12.47
CA PRO A 423 11.36 8.31 11.54
C PRO A 423 10.08 7.97 12.32
N PHE A 424 8.93 8.36 11.79
CA PHE A 424 7.64 7.96 12.35
C PHE A 424 7.07 6.71 11.67
N SER A 425 7.59 6.36 10.49
CA SER A 425 7.15 5.21 9.72
C SER A 425 8.27 4.70 8.81
N ALA A 426 8.19 3.43 8.43
CA ALA A 426 9.06 2.83 7.44
C ALA A 426 8.25 1.99 6.46
N GLY A 427 8.41 2.27 5.16
CA GLY A 427 7.92 1.43 4.07
C GLY A 427 8.91 0.31 3.71
N ALA A 428 8.69 -0.32 2.55
CA ALA A 428 9.60 -1.35 2.03
C ALA A 428 10.98 -0.77 1.63
N GLU A 429 11.00 0.47 1.16
CA GLU A 429 12.21 1.09 0.61
C GLU A 429 12.67 2.34 1.36
N ARG A 430 11.79 3.02 2.10
CA ARG A 430 12.08 4.35 2.67
C ARG A 430 11.60 4.52 4.09
N TYR A 431 12.39 5.24 4.91
CA TYR A 431 11.96 5.84 6.16
C TYR A 431 11.20 7.14 5.88
N ALA A 432 10.20 7.46 6.71
CA ALA A 432 9.46 8.71 6.68
C ALA A 432 9.65 9.49 7.98
N TYR A 433 10.04 10.76 7.87
CA TYR A 433 10.30 11.68 8.98
C TYR A 433 9.30 12.82 8.97
N PHE A 434 8.86 13.23 10.15
CA PHE A 434 8.19 14.53 10.28
C PHE A 434 9.16 15.66 9.99
N ALA A 435 8.70 16.65 9.26
CA ALA A 435 9.44 17.88 8.98
C ALA A 435 8.55 19.12 9.03
N LEU A 436 9.18 20.27 9.21
CA LEU A 436 8.51 21.55 9.27
C LEU A 436 9.29 22.57 8.42
N ASP A 437 8.61 23.28 7.52
CA ASP A 437 9.22 24.38 6.78
C ASP A 437 9.25 25.68 7.60
N MET A 438 9.94 26.71 7.10
CA MET A 438 10.00 28.02 7.74
C MET A 438 8.66 28.73 7.89
N LEU A 439 7.66 28.37 7.06
CA LEU A 439 6.31 28.91 7.12
C LEU A 439 5.40 28.07 8.03
N THR A 440 5.97 27.21 8.86
CA THR A 440 5.27 26.28 9.76
C THR A 440 4.38 25.25 9.07
N LYS A 441 4.60 25.01 7.77
CA LYS A 441 3.90 23.95 7.04
C LYS A 441 4.49 22.60 7.41
N LYS A 442 3.61 21.67 7.78
CA LYS A 442 3.99 20.29 8.10
C LYS A 442 4.30 19.54 6.82
N MET A 443 5.47 18.92 6.80
CA MET A 443 6.01 18.18 5.66
C MET A 443 6.35 16.76 6.09
N VAL A 444 6.54 15.87 5.12
CA VAL A 444 7.14 14.55 5.28
C VAL A 444 8.40 14.49 4.43
N MET A 445 9.49 14.05 5.04
CA MET A 445 10.76 13.76 4.36
C MET A 445 10.98 12.26 4.33
N LYS A 446 11.34 11.71 3.16
CA LYS A 446 11.58 10.28 3.00
C LYS A 446 12.99 10.01 2.53
N GLU A 447 13.66 9.05 3.20
CA GLU A 447 15.03 8.61 2.94
C GLU A 447 15.05 7.12 2.64
N TYR A 448 15.88 6.67 1.68
CA TYR A 448 15.98 5.25 1.36
C TYR A 448 16.63 4.43 2.48
N LEU A 449 16.08 3.23 2.78
CA LEU A 449 16.53 2.31 3.84
C LEU A 449 17.91 1.70 3.55
N HIS A 450 18.17 1.40 2.28
CA HIS A 450 19.39 0.78 1.80
C HIS A 450 20.13 1.77 0.93
N VAL A 451 21.14 2.35 1.55
CA VAL A 451 22.12 3.16 0.87
C VAL A 451 23.18 2.21 0.31
N GLY A 452 22.95 1.69 -0.90
CA GLY A 452 24.01 1.01 -1.63
C GLY A 452 25.15 1.99 -1.93
N GLN A 453 26.34 1.48 -2.23
CA GLN A 453 27.52 2.30 -2.57
C GLN A 453 27.41 3.03 -3.93
N GLY A 454 26.27 2.95 -4.60
CA GLY A 454 25.97 3.64 -5.87
C GLY A 454 25.36 5.03 -5.67
N ASP A 455 25.22 5.77 -6.74
CA ASP A 455 24.76 7.16 -6.75
C ASP A 455 23.33 7.31 -6.25
N LEU A 456 23.20 7.72 -4.98
CA LEU A 456 21.94 7.95 -4.31
C LEU A 456 21.09 9.04 -4.96
N PHE A 457 21.73 10.03 -5.56
CA PHE A 457 21.07 11.16 -6.18
C PHE A 457 20.13 10.71 -7.30
N GLU A 458 20.54 9.74 -8.11
CA GLU A 458 19.74 9.21 -9.22
C GLU A 458 18.43 8.53 -8.76
N LYS A 459 18.44 7.82 -7.63
CA LYS A 459 17.22 7.22 -7.07
C LYS A 459 16.19 8.28 -6.68
N TYR A 460 16.65 9.41 -6.15
CA TYR A 460 15.76 10.51 -5.80
C TYR A 460 15.26 11.26 -7.04
N LEU A 461 16.07 11.36 -8.10
CA LEU A 461 15.63 11.90 -9.39
C LEU A 461 14.54 11.04 -10.01
N GLU A 462 14.67 9.72 -9.97
CA GLU A 462 13.62 8.79 -10.42
C GLU A 462 12.33 8.97 -9.63
N ALA A 463 12.41 9.13 -8.31
CA ALA A 463 11.23 9.30 -7.47
C ALA A 463 10.46 10.59 -7.84
N ILE A 464 11.15 11.71 -8.10
CA ILE A 464 10.48 12.95 -8.52
C ILE A 464 10.04 12.92 -9.98
N GLU A 465 10.71 12.17 -10.86
CA GLU A 465 10.27 11.91 -12.23
C GLU A 465 8.93 11.16 -12.23
N ILE A 466 8.85 10.04 -11.49
CA ILE A 466 7.62 9.24 -11.33
C ILE A 466 6.47 10.11 -10.80
N SER A 467 6.73 10.90 -9.75
CA SER A 467 5.73 11.80 -9.15
C SER A 467 5.25 12.86 -10.14
N THR A 468 6.15 13.46 -10.92
CA THR A 468 5.82 14.49 -11.93
C THR A 468 4.93 13.90 -13.03
N ILE A 469 5.25 12.71 -13.52
CA ILE A 469 4.46 12.00 -14.53
C ILE A 469 3.08 11.62 -14.00
N ALA A 470 3.00 11.06 -12.79
CA ALA A 470 1.73 10.71 -12.17
C ALA A 470 0.83 11.94 -11.94
N SER A 471 1.42 13.06 -11.52
CA SER A 471 0.71 14.35 -11.36
C SER A 471 0.17 14.87 -12.68
N PHE A 472 0.95 14.81 -13.76
CA PHE A 472 0.51 15.18 -15.10
C PHE A 472 -0.67 14.31 -15.56
N LEU A 473 -0.54 12.98 -15.47
CA LEU A 473 -1.58 12.06 -15.89
C LEU A 473 -2.86 12.21 -15.05
N SER A 474 -2.74 12.51 -13.75
CA SER A 474 -3.91 12.77 -12.92
C SER A 474 -4.61 14.07 -13.29
N THR A 475 -3.86 15.08 -13.73
CA THR A 475 -4.43 16.34 -14.25
C THR A 475 -5.21 16.09 -15.55
N GLU A 476 -4.65 15.34 -16.49
CA GLU A 476 -5.31 14.97 -17.75
C GLU A 476 -6.58 14.11 -17.49
N PHE A 477 -6.48 13.16 -16.54
CA PHE A 477 -7.64 12.37 -16.11
C PHE A 477 -8.77 13.25 -15.56
N ASN A 478 -8.45 14.20 -14.68
CA ASN A 478 -9.41 15.10 -14.09
C ASN A 478 -10.07 16.01 -15.16
N LEU A 479 -9.35 16.35 -16.24
CA LEU A 479 -9.92 17.11 -17.36
C LEU A 479 -11.01 16.32 -18.09
N ILE A 480 -10.79 15.04 -18.42
CA ILE A 480 -11.82 14.21 -19.06
C ILE A 480 -12.96 13.84 -18.12
N ALA A 481 -12.71 13.81 -16.80
CA ALA A 481 -13.70 13.56 -15.76
C ALA A 481 -14.55 14.82 -15.44
N LYS A 482 -14.15 16.01 -15.91
CA LYS A 482 -14.83 17.27 -15.62
C LYS A 482 -16.30 17.22 -16.05
N GLY A 483 -17.20 17.63 -15.16
CA GLY A 483 -18.64 17.64 -15.39
C GLY A 483 -19.36 16.29 -15.24
N LYS A 484 -18.64 15.22 -14.83
CA LYS A 484 -19.21 13.88 -14.66
C LYS A 484 -19.53 13.51 -13.21
N ASN A 485 -19.39 14.45 -12.28
CA ASN A 485 -19.60 14.24 -10.84
C ASN A 485 -18.75 13.09 -10.25
N LEU A 486 -17.50 13.00 -10.70
CA LEU A 486 -16.54 12.00 -10.23
C LEU A 486 -15.54 12.64 -9.25
N PRO A 487 -15.06 11.91 -8.23
CA PRO A 487 -13.99 12.38 -7.36
C PRO A 487 -12.73 12.71 -8.16
N LYS A 488 -11.98 13.71 -7.73
CA LYS A 488 -10.70 14.04 -8.36
C LYS A 488 -9.60 13.09 -7.87
N VAL A 489 -8.68 12.74 -8.75
CA VAL A 489 -7.44 12.04 -8.42
C VAL A 489 -6.31 13.05 -8.46
N LYS A 490 -5.56 13.19 -7.36
CA LYS A 490 -4.43 14.11 -7.26
C LYS A 490 -3.23 13.42 -6.62
N PHE A 491 -2.04 13.75 -7.10
CA PHE A 491 -0.80 13.34 -6.45
C PHE A 491 -0.18 14.52 -5.72
N LEU A 492 0.48 14.25 -4.58
CA LEU A 492 1.27 15.23 -3.87
C LEU A 492 2.44 15.69 -4.74
N ASN A 493 2.78 16.97 -4.63
CA ASN A 493 3.95 17.53 -5.30
C ASN A 493 5.21 17.14 -4.52
N VAL A 494 5.88 16.10 -4.98
CA VAL A 494 7.11 15.57 -4.39
C VAL A 494 8.30 16.28 -5.00
N LYS A 495 9.24 16.73 -4.15
CA LYS A 495 10.47 17.39 -4.55
C LYS A 495 11.67 16.65 -3.94
N LEU A 496 12.82 16.82 -4.54
CA LEU A 496 14.10 16.34 -4.01
C LEU A 496 14.72 17.41 -3.12
N LEU A 497 15.15 17.05 -1.93
CA LEU A 497 15.94 17.90 -1.04
C LEU A 497 17.34 17.33 -0.90
N ARG A 498 18.35 18.19 -1.14
CA ARG A 498 19.75 17.93 -0.85
C ARG A 498 20.19 18.79 0.32
N CYS A 499 20.77 18.22 1.34
CA CYS A 499 21.37 18.93 2.46
C CYS A 499 22.74 18.38 2.82
N GLY A 500 23.61 19.24 3.36
CA GLY A 500 24.86 18.83 3.98
C GLY A 500 24.61 18.36 5.41
N THR A 501 25.42 17.45 5.90
CA THR A 501 25.44 17.05 7.29
C THR A 501 26.62 17.69 8.02
N ILE A 502 26.64 17.62 9.36
CA ILE A 502 27.70 18.19 10.21
C ILE A 502 29.07 17.58 9.88
N ASP A 503 29.11 16.33 9.44
CA ASP A 503 30.31 15.61 9.02
C ASP A 503 30.71 15.86 7.55
N PHE A 504 30.13 16.89 6.91
CA PHE A 504 30.32 17.26 5.51
C PHE A 504 29.84 16.23 4.48
N SER A 505 29.12 15.20 4.89
CA SER A 505 28.46 14.29 3.95
C SER A 505 27.22 14.96 3.35
N THR A 506 26.78 14.46 2.18
CA THR A 506 25.55 14.92 1.55
C THR A 506 24.44 13.91 1.80
N ARG A 507 23.28 14.39 2.27
CA ARG A 507 22.07 13.57 2.41
C ARG A 507 20.99 14.05 1.44
N TYR A 508 20.21 13.11 1.00
CA TYR A 508 19.09 13.35 0.09
C TYR A 508 17.78 12.86 0.70
N TYR A 509 16.70 13.58 0.44
CA TYR A 509 15.35 13.22 0.81
C TYR A 509 14.38 13.54 -0.32
N THR A 510 13.31 12.78 -0.47
CA THR A 510 12.12 13.34 -1.08
C THR A 510 11.35 14.12 -0.02
N ILE A 511 10.78 15.26 -0.39
CA ILE A 511 9.97 16.11 0.48
C ILE A 511 8.61 16.37 -0.13
N GLU A 512 7.56 16.22 0.67
CA GLU A 512 6.16 16.42 0.26
C GLU A 512 5.35 17.02 1.42
N PRO A 513 4.20 17.67 1.16
CA PRO A 513 3.29 18.09 2.21
C PRO A 513 2.82 16.89 3.05
N LYS A 514 2.72 17.08 4.39
CA LYS A 514 2.12 16.05 5.24
C LYS A 514 0.63 15.93 4.89
N LEU A 515 0.18 14.72 4.62
CA LEU A 515 -1.24 14.42 4.45
C LEU A 515 -2.01 14.72 5.75
N HIS A 516 -3.28 15.09 5.63
CA HIS A 516 -4.16 15.32 6.77
C HIS A 516 -4.24 14.07 7.65
N ASN A 517 -4.66 14.24 8.92
CA ASN A 517 -4.84 13.13 9.86
C ASN A 517 -6.09 12.32 9.49
N MET A 518 -6.05 11.70 8.32
CA MET A 518 -7.03 10.74 7.80
C MET A 518 -6.36 9.38 7.71
N GLU A 519 -7.15 8.33 7.64
CA GLU A 519 -6.63 6.98 7.47
C GLU A 519 -5.85 6.89 6.14
N TYR A 520 -4.55 6.60 6.23
CA TYR A 520 -3.70 6.34 5.07
C TYR A 520 -4.00 4.94 4.54
N LYS A 521 -4.29 4.83 3.25
CA LYS A 521 -4.68 3.59 2.59
C LYS A 521 -3.80 3.30 1.40
N ARG A 522 -3.57 2.01 1.17
CA ARG A 522 -3.05 1.51 -0.11
C ARG A 522 -4.22 0.91 -0.86
N PHE A 523 -4.49 1.42 -2.05
CA PHE A 523 -5.62 0.98 -2.88
C PHE A 523 -5.23 -0.16 -3.81
N ASN A 524 -4.06 -0.07 -4.42
CA ASN A 524 -3.45 -1.15 -5.19
C ASN A 524 -1.92 -1.13 -5.04
N ALA A 525 -1.27 -2.21 -5.46
CA ALA A 525 0.18 -2.37 -5.43
C ALA A 525 0.74 -2.50 -6.86
N ASN A 526 2.04 -2.25 -7.01
CA ASN A 526 2.74 -2.48 -8.28
C ASN A 526 2.77 -3.97 -8.72
N THR A 527 2.40 -4.89 -7.82
CA THR A 527 2.21 -6.32 -8.09
C THR A 527 0.86 -6.65 -8.72
N GLY A 528 0.01 -5.66 -8.98
CA GLY A 528 -1.33 -5.82 -9.52
C GLY A 528 -2.40 -6.19 -8.48
N VAL A 529 -2.02 -6.32 -7.19
CA VAL A 529 -2.96 -6.62 -6.11
C VAL A 529 -3.78 -5.39 -5.75
N ILE A 530 -5.10 -5.51 -5.80
CA ILE A 530 -6.04 -4.50 -5.31
C ILE A 530 -6.30 -4.77 -3.83
N THR A 531 -5.88 -3.85 -2.97
CA THR A 531 -6.06 -3.95 -1.51
C THR A 531 -7.38 -3.31 -1.06
N GLU A 532 -7.73 -2.17 -1.65
CA GLU A 532 -9.05 -1.54 -1.48
C GLU A 532 -9.62 -1.11 -2.83
N LEU A 533 -10.65 -1.80 -3.29
CA LEU A 533 -11.28 -1.48 -4.57
C LEU A 533 -11.94 -0.09 -4.53
N ARG A 534 -11.49 0.78 -5.43
CA ARG A 534 -12.10 2.07 -5.72
C ARG A 534 -12.24 2.21 -7.23
N PRO A 535 -13.46 2.12 -7.78
CA PRO A 535 -13.68 2.11 -9.24
C PRO A 535 -13.05 3.28 -9.98
N ILE A 536 -13.01 4.47 -9.36
CA ILE A 536 -12.39 5.66 -9.95
C ILE A 536 -10.86 5.51 -10.08
N LEU A 537 -10.20 4.87 -9.11
CA LEU A 537 -8.76 4.66 -9.13
C LEU A 537 -8.39 3.58 -10.17
N GLU A 538 -9.19 2.53 -10.29
CA GLU A 538 -9.01 1.52 -11.34
C GLU A 538 -9.24 2.11 -12.74
N ALA A 539 -10.22 3.01 -12.89
CA ALA A 539 -10.42 3.75 -14.14
C ALA A 539 -9.26 4.73 -14.41
N PHE A 540 -8.65 5.33 -13.39
CA PHE A 540 -7.44 6.14 -13.55
C PHE A 540 -6.26 5.31 -14.04
N VAL A 541 -6.00 4.13 -13.46
CA VAL A 541 -4.95 3.20 -13.94
C VAL A 541 -5.17 2.87 -15.42
N HIS A 542 -6.41 2.49 -15.79
CA HIS A 542 -6.78 2.22 -17.18
C HIS A 542 -6.54 3.42 -18.10
N PHE A 543 -6.95 4.61 -17.67
CA PHE A 543 -6.72 5.85 -18.41
C PHE A 543 -5.23 6.09 -18.68
N THR A 544 -4.34 5.84 -17.71
CA THR A 544 -2.91 6.07 -17.91
C THR A 544 -2.34 5.19 -19.00
N TYR A 545 -2.79 3.93 -19.09
CA TYR A 545 -2.45 3.01 -20.18
C TYR A 545 -2.94 3.54 -21.54
N GLU A 546 -4.23 3.89 -21.62
CA GLU A 546 -4.84 4.31 -22.88
C GLU A 546 -4.32 5.67 -23.35
N TYR A 547 -4.24 6.66 -22.46
CA TYR A 547 -3.72 8.00 -22.76
C TYR A 547 -2.29 7.96 -23.30
N THR A 548 -1.46 7.10 -22.73
CA THR A 548 -0.07 6.93 -23.16
C THR A 548 0.08 5.97 -24.35
N LYS A 549 -1.00 5.43 -24.88
CA LYS A 549 -1.01 4.46 -25.98
C LYS A 549 -0.19 3.21 -25.64
N GLY A 550 -0.40 2.66 -24.46
CA GLY A 550 0.29 1.46 -23.97
C GLY A 550 1.75 1.66 -23.57
N TYR A 551 2.23 2.89 -23.52
CA TYR A 551 3.63 3.17 -23.15
C TYR A 551 3.88 2.90 -21.67
N LEU A 552 2.95 3.28 -20.77
CA LEU A 552 3.09 3.07 -19.34
C LEU A 552 1.73 2.91 -18.64
N VAL A 553 1.80 2.42 -17.39
CA VAL A 553 0.70 2.33 -16.43
C VAL A 553 1.16 2.86 -15.08
N VAL A 554 0.40 3.78 -14.48
CA VAL A 554 0.61 4.23 -13.10
C VAL A 554 -0.08 3.27 -12.14
N CYS A 555 0.65 2.76 -11.16
CA CYS A 555 0.18 1.81 -10.16
C CYS A 555 0.72 2.17 -8.76
N ASP A 556 0.52 1.29 -7.78
CA ASP A 556 0.87 1.52 -6.37
C ASP A 556 0.20 2.75 -5.79
N LEU A 557 -1.13 2.85 -6.03
CA LEU A 557 -1.93 3.99 -5.60
C LEU A 557 -2.15 3.93 -4.10
N GLN A 558 -1.66 4.93 -3.39
CA GLN A 558 -1.74 5.01 -1.93
C GLN A 558 -1.81 6.46 -1.45
N GLY A 559 -2.49 6.69 -0.31
CA GLY A 559 -2.72 8.02 0.23
C GLY A 559 -3.98 8.10 1.06
N ILE A 560 -4.69 9.22 1.00
CA ILE A 560 -5.94 9.45 1.73
C ILE A 560 -7.13 9.67 0.79
N GLU A 561 -8.29 9.24 1.24
CA GLU A 561 -9.58 9.43 0.58
C GLU A 561 -10.34 10.55 1.28
N LEU A 562 -10.65 11.62 0.54
CA LEU A 562 -11.48 12.73 0.98
C LEU A 562 -12.87 12.63 0.34
N THR A 563 -13.81 13.46 0.74
CA THR A 563 -15.21 13.38 0.26
C THR A 563 -15.33 13.41 -1.26
N ASN A 564 -14.54 14.22 -1.96
CA ASN A 564 -14.63 14.40 -3.42
C ASN A 564 -13.26 14.31 -4.13
N GLU A 565 -12.23 13.83 -3.45
CA GLU A 565 -10.92 13.67 -4.06
C GLU A 565 -10.06 12.65 -3.32
N PHE A 566 -9.10 12.10 -4.05
CA PHE A 566 -8.00 11.28 -3.52
C PHE A 566 -6.73 12.10 -3.56
N LEU A 567 -6.00 12.15 -2.45
CA LEU A 567 -4.65 12.71 -2.37
C LEU A 567 -3.66 11.55 -2.25
N LEU A 568 -2.93 11.29 -3.32
CA LEU A 568 -2.04 10.14 -3.45
C LEU A 568 -0.58 10.55 -3.36
N THR A 569 0.26 9.61 -2.96
CA THR A 569 1.72 9.75 -2.92
C THR A 569 2.40 8.43 -3.29
N ASP A 570 3.71 8.47 -3.52
CA ASP A 570 4.57 7.30 -3.78
C ASP A 570 4.06 6.35 -4.89
N PRO A 571 3.64 6.86 -6.06
CA PRO A 571 3.24 5.98 -7.15
C PRO A 571 4.41 5.16 -7.69
N ALA A 572 4.08 4.03 -8.33
CA ALA A 572 5.00 3.28 -9.18
C ALA A 572 4.51 3.32 -10.65
N ILE A 573 5.41 3.05 -11.58
CA ILE A 573 5.09 3.01 -13.01
C ILE A 573 5.64 1.72 -13.61
N HIS A 574 4.79 0.98 -14.35
CA HIS A 574 5.26 -0.01 -15.32
C HIS A 574 5.31 0.65 -16.69
N CYS A 575 6.43 0.48 -17.39
CA CYS A 575 6.71 1.12 -18.67
C CYS A 575 7.36 0.12 -19.62
N ILE A 576 7.07 0.22 -20.93
CA ILE A 576 7.73 -0.63 -21.95
C ILE A 576 9.25 -0.47 -21.95
N ASP A 577 9.77 0.70 -21.52
CA ASP A 577 11.19 0.89 -21.23
C ASP A 577 11.49 0.37 -19.81
N SER A 578 12.03 -0.84 -19.71
CA SER A 578 12.34 -1.50 -18.45
C SER A 578 13.47 -0.85 -17.67
N LEU A 579 14.28 0.00 -18.32
CA LEU A 579 15.40 0.73 -17.72
C LEU A 579 14.99 2.12 -17.18
N ARG A 580 13.72 2.50 -17.26
CA ARG A 580 13.19 3.75 -16.73
C ARG A 580 12.38 3.46 -15.47
N PHE A 581 12.28 4.38 -14.52
CA PHE A 581 11.44 4.30 -13.31
C PHE A 581 11.87 3.27 -12.26
N GLY A 582 13.11 2.84 -12.26
CA GLY A 582 13.72 2.08 -11.18
C GLY A 582 13.21 0.64 -11.02
N ARG A 583 13.45 0.10 -9.83
CA ARG A 583 13.23 -1.33 -9.53
C ARG A 583 11.76 -1.76 -9.54
N THR A 584 10.85 -0.84 -9.30
CA THR A 584 9.39 -1.11 -9.24
C THR A 584 8.75 -1.21 -10.61
N ASN A 585 9.46 -0.85 -11.68
CA ASN A 585 9.02 -1.02 -13.07
C ASN A 585 9.29 -2.45 -13.56
N PHE A 586 8.26 -3.22 -13.85
CA PHE A 586 8.38 -4.58 -14.38
C PHE A 586 8.25 -4.65 -15.91
N GLY A 587 8.54 -3.56 -16.60
CA GLY A 587 8.58 -3.55 -18.06
C GLY A 587 7.21 -3.75 -18.72
N LYS A 588 7.27 -4.20 -19.96
CA LYS A 588 6.08 -4.59 -20.72
C LYS A 588 5.33 -5.75 -20.04
N GLU A 589 6.05 -6.70 -19.46
CA GLU A 589 5.47 -7.84 -18.75
C GLU A 589 4.66 -7.39 -17.54
N GLY A 590 5.09 -6.34 -16.82
CA GLY A 590 4.30 -5.73 -15.75
C GLY A 590 2.97 -5.17 -16.25
N ILE A 591 2.99 -4.48 -17.40
CA ILE A 591 1.76 -4.00 -18.05
C ILE A 591 0.85 -5.17 -18.45
N ASP A 592 1.40 -6.17 -19.14
CA ASP A 592 0.61 -7.27 -19.71
C ASP A 592 0.05 -8.21 -18.62
N GLN A 593 0.90 -8.62 -17.66
CA GLN A 593 0.55 -9.67 -16.69
C GLN A 593 -0.10 -9.14 -15.42
N LEU A 594 0.26 -7.92 -14.97
CA LEU A 594 -0.24 -7.39 -13.70
C LEU A 594 -1.40 -6.41 -13.90
N PHE A 595 -1.43 -5.68 -15.01
CA PHE A 595 -2.54 -4.78 -15.31
C PHE A 595 -3.51 -5.38 -16.34
N LEU A 596 -3.11 -5.59 -17.60
CA LEU A 596 -4.04 -5.98 -18.66
C LEU A 596 -4.74 -7.31 -18.37
N ALA A 597 -4.02 -8.29 -17.80
CA ALA A 597 -4.59 -9.60 -17.48
C ALA A 597 -5.62 -9.54 -16.32
N ASN A 598 -5.54 -8.56 -15.43
CA ASN A 598 -6.35 -8.49 -14.21
C ASN A 598 -7.38 -7.37 -14.21
N HIS A 599 -7.19 -6.33 -15.05
CA HIS A 599 -8.10 -5.19 -15.07
C HIS A 599 -9.52 -5.58 -15.52
N ARG A 600 -10.51 -5.13 -14.76
CA ARG A 600 -11.93 -5.23 -15.13
C ARG A 600 -12.49 -3.84 -15.35
N CYS A 601 -12.94 -3.59 -16.58
CA CYS A 601 -13.60 -2.32 -16.87
C CYS A 601 -14.85 -2.16 -16.00
N ASN A 602 -15.02 -0.97 -15.47
CA ASN A 602 -16.15 -0.60 -14.61
C ASN A 602 -16.97 0.52 -15.27
N ASP A 603 -18.07 0.93 -14.64
CA ASP A 603 -18.95 1.95 -15.18
C ASP A 603 -18.27 3.31 -15.37
N ILE A 604 -17.23 3.62 -14.58
CA ILE A 604 -16.44 4.86 -14.75
C ILE A 604 -15.59 4.76 -16.01
N CYS A 605 -14.98 3.61 -16.30
CA CYS A 605 -14.27 3.38 -17.56
C CYS A 605 -15.20 3.65 -18.76
N LYS A 606 -16.46 3.14 -18.72
CA LYS A 606 -17.48 3.38 -19.75
C LYS A 606 -17.87 4.86 -19.82
N GLN A 607 -18.12 5.48 -18.67
CA GLN A 607 -18.50 6.90 -18.58
C GLN A 607 -17.41 7.81 -19.15
N LEU A 608 -16.15 7.42 -19.00
CA LEU A 608 -14.98 8.13 -19.55
C LEU A 608 -14.68 7.73 -21.00
N LYS A 609 -15.44 6.78 -21.57
CA LYS A 609 -15.28 6.25 -22.94
C LYS A 609 -13.91 5.63 -23.18
N LEU A 610 -13.34 4.98 -22.14
CA LEU A 610 -12.11 4.22 -22.30
C LEU A 610 -12.39 2.94 -23.09
N ASN A 611 -11.45 2.52 -23.92
CA ASN A 611 -11.58 1.32 -24.73
C ASN A 611 -11.63 0.07 -23.84
N HIS A 612 -12.55 -0.85 -24.13
CA HIS A 612 -12.68 -2.06 -23.34
C HIS A 612 -11.42 -2.95 -23.44
N ILE A 613 -10.85 -3.33 -22.30
CA ILE A 613 -9.75 -4.30 -22.23
C ILE A 613 -10.34 -5.70 -22.30
N ASN A 614 -10.12 -6.37 -23.43
CA ASN A 614 -10.63 -7.73 -23.66
C ASN A 614 -9.64 -8.79 -23.14
N ASN A 615 -9.76 -9.16 -21.89
CA ASN A 615 -8.94 -10.17 -21.21
C ASN A 615 -9.75 -11.40 -20.76
N GLY A 616 -10.99 -11.55 -21.24
CA GLY A 616 -11.89 -12.65 -20.87
C GLY A 616 -12.53 -12.53 -19.48
N LEU A 617 -12.24 -11.47 -18.72
CA LEU A 617 -12.87 -11.21 -17.43
C LEU A 617 -14.20 -10.46 -17.60
N SER A 618 -15.22 -10.84 -16.81
CA SER A 618 -16.48 -10.10 -16.78
C SER A 618 -16.29 -8.70 -16.20
N GLU A 619 -17.06 -7.75 -16.71
CA GLU A 619 -17.09 -6.38 -16.18
C GLU A 619 -17.51 -6.33 -14.71
N VAL A 620 -17.01 -5.32 -14.00
CA VAL A 620 -17.42 -5.03 -12.63
C VAL A 620 -18.64 -4.13 -12.67
N VAL A 621 -19.79 -4.65 -12.28
CA VAL A 621 -20.97 -3.83 -11.92
C VAL A 621 -20.82 -3.50 -10.43
N VAL A 622 -20.57 -2.24 -10.10
CA VAL A 622 -20.40 -1.74 -8.73
C VAL A 622 -21.66 -1.07 -8.25
#